data_6b57cbfc4e9994fd1ac399cc540b6a29
#
_entry.id   6b57cbfc4e9994fd1ac399cc540b6a29
#
_cell.length_a   1.000
_cell.length_b   1.000
_cell.length_c   1.000
_cell.angle_alpha   90.00
_cell.angle_beta   90.00
_cell.angle_gamma   90.00
#
_symmetry.space_group_name_H-M   'P 1'
#
loop_
_entity.id
_entity.type
_entity.pdbx_description
1 polymer ?
#
loop_
_entity_poly.entity_id
_entity_poly.type
_entity_poly.pdbx_seq_one_letter_code
_entity_poly.pdbx_strand_id
1 'polypeptide(L)'
;MENFHSKISIIIDEELRKSGNKEFAQRRNRLIGEGVISYGVKTSEIRKITKEYWRKNQELKMAESCFKIAEELISTKVFDNQMAGIFLLGLCQEISAKDIPRLKKLITLYLDNWATCDAISSEVIARILRDYSKKTGILYSWAQSQNKWLRRTALVTTIKLKDKIEDWEKIASQLLSISAEEKEPIVKKAIHWLRGSI
;
A
#
# COMPACT_ATOMS: atom_id res chain seq x y z
N MET A 1 -17.09 -21.52 -0.66
CA MET A 1 -16.35 -20.36 -0.13
C MET A 1 -15.66 -19.54 -1.23
N GLU A 2 -15.13 -20.14 -2.30
CA GLU A 2 -14.50 -19.39 -3.41
C GLU A 2 -15.42 -18.38 -4.10
N ASN A 3 -16.71 -18.69 -4.22
CA ASN A 3 -17.68 -17.84 -4.95
C ASN A 3 -18.07 -16.52 -4.24
N PHE A 4 -17.82 -16.38 -2.94
CA PHE A 4 -18.22 -15.18 -2.21
C PHE A 4 -17.20 -14.04 -2.37
N HIS A 5 -15.92 -14.35 -2.30
CA HIS A 5 -14.88 -13.33 -2.37
C HIS A 5 -14.83 -12.68 -3.75
N SER A 6 -14.84 -13.47 -4.82
CA SER A 6 -14.92 -12.95 -6.19
C SER A 6 -16.14 -12.07 -6.43
N LYS A 7 -17.28 -12.37 -5.80
CA LYS A 7 -18.47 -11.53 -5.91
C LYS A 7 -18.29 -10.16 -5.28
N ILE A 8 -17.63 -10.05 -4.12
CA ILE A 8 -17.39 -8.75 -3.46
C ILE A 8 -16.38 -7.91 -4.25
N SER A 9 -15.28 -8.48 -4.72
CA SER A 9 -14.30 -7.76 -5.52
C SER A 9 -14.90 -7.22 -6.82
N ILE A 10 -15.74 -8.01 -7.50
CA ILE A 10 -16.46 -7.59 -8.70
C ILE A 10 -17.40 -6.41 -8.39
N ILE A 11 -18.19 -6.49 -7.32
CA ILE A 11 -19.12 -5.41 -6.95
C ILE A 11 -18.36 -4.12 -6.63
N ILE A 12 -17.23 -4.20 -5.90
CA ILE A 12 -16.41 -3.03 -5.61
C ILE A 12 -15.84 -2.44 -6.92
N ASP A 13 -15.32 -3.26 -7.82
CA ASP A 13 -14.79 -2.82 -9.13
C ASP A 13 -15.88 -2.10 -9.95
N GLU A 14 -17.08 -2.68 -10.04
CA GLU A 14 -18.19 -2.07 -10.77
C GLU A 14 -18.61 -0.72 -10.18
N GLU A 15 -18.65 -0.59 -8.86
CA GLU A 15 -19.02 0.65 -8.21
C GLU A 15 -17.95 1.73 -8.40
N LEU A 16 -16.68 1.37 -8.31
CA LEU A 16 -15.57 2.25 -8.64
C LEU A 16 -15.62 2.70 -10.10
N ARG A 17 -15.93 1.79 -11.02
CA ARG A 17 -16.08 2.10 -12.44
C ARG A 17 -17.23 3.08 -12.71
N LYS A 18 -18.38 2.88 -12.05
CA LYS A 18 -19.54 3.80 -12.14
C LYS A 18 -19.23 5.19 -11.57
N SER A 19 -18.39 5.26 -10.54
CA SER A 19 -17.95 6.51 -9.89
C SER A 19 -16.80 7.20 -10.63
N GLY A 20 -16.33 6.63 -11.74
CA GLY A 20 -15.19 7.09 -12.51
C GLY A 20 -15.41 8.44 -13.20
N ASN A 21 -14.31 9.17 -13.42
CA ASN A 21 -14.29 10.43 -14.16
C ASN A 21 -13.10 10.47 -15.12
N LYS A 22 -13.36 10.60 -16.42
CA LYS A 22 -12.36 10.54 -17.49
C LYS A 22 -11.28 11.62 -17.36
N GLU A 23 -11.65 12.85 -17.04
CA GLU A 23 -10.69 13.94 -16.87
C GLU A 23 -9.79 13.68 -15.65
N PHE A 24 -10.37 13.17 -14.57
CA PHE A 24 -9.62 12.85 -13.38
C PHE A 24 -8.67 11.67 -13.61
N ALA A 25 -9.06 10.67 -14.41
CA ALA A 25 -8.20 9.58 -14.85
C ALA A 25 -7.00 10.10 -15.65
N GLN A 26 -7.23 10.99 -16.61
CA GLN A 26 -6.16 11.61 -17.40
C GLN A 26 -5.21 12.46 -16.55
N ARG A 27 -5.74 13.24 -15.58
CA ARG A 27 -4.93 14.02 -14.65
C ARG A 27 -4.07 13.09 -13.78
N ARG A 28 -4.63 11.99 -13.28
CA ARG A 28 -3.91 10.99 -12.49
C ARG A 28 -2.76 10.37 -13.28
N ASN A 29 -2.99 10.00 -14.52
CA ASN A 29 -1.98 9.42 -15.40
C ASN A 29 -0.79 10.39 -15.56
N ARG A 30 -1.03 11.67 -15.79
CA ARG A 30 0.02 12.70 -15.86
C ARG A 30 0.81 12.88 -14.56
N LEU A 31 0.15 12.73 -13.40
CA LEU A 31 0.78 12.93 -12.08
C LEU A 31 1.58 11.71 -11.60
N ILE A 32 1.04 10.51 -11.81
CA ILE A 32 1.61 9.27 -11.26
C ILE A 32 2.62 8.67 -12.25
N GLY A 33 2.33 8.72 -13.55
CA GLY A 33 3.17 8.19 -14.61
C GLY A 33 2.33 7.69 -15.77
N GLU A 34 2.91 7.74 -16.96
CA GLU A 34 2.30 7.19 -18.18
C GLU A 34 2.04 5.69 -18.01
N GLY A 35 0.89 5.24 -18.51
CA GLY A 35 0.49 3.83 -18.44
C GLY A 35 -0.32 3.43 -17.21
N VAL A 36 -0.55 4.32 -16.24
CA VAL A 36 -1.44 4.04 -15.10
C VAL A 36 -2.89 3.93 -15.57
N ILE A 37 -3.45 2.73 -15.47
CA ILE A 37 -4.87 2.49 -15.77
C ILE A 37 -5.70 2.94 -14.57
N SER A 38 -6.70 3.81 -14.80
CA SER A 38 -7.56 4.33 -13.73
C SER A 38 -8.95 4.66 -14.24
N TYR A 39 -9.96 4.42 -13.42
CA TYR A 39 -11.33 4.92 -13.65
C TYR A 39 -11.45 6.42 -13.33
N GLY A 40 -10.52 6.98 -12.56
CA GLY A 40 -10.56 8.39 -12.18
C GLY A 40 -11.45 8.68 -10.97
N VAL A 41 -11.58 7.75 -10.04
CA VAL A 41 -12.32 7.98 -8.80
C VAL A 41 -11.45 8.76 -7.81
N LYS A 42 -12.00 9.78 -7.16
CA LYS A 42 -11.27 10.51 -6.12
C LYS A 42 -10.91 9.57 -4.97
N THR A 43 -9.70 9.71 -4.40
CA THR A 43 -9.21 8.84 -3.31
C THR A 43 -10.15 8.82 -2.10
N SER A 44 -10.77 9.97 -1.78
CA SER A 44 -11.78 10.06 -0.73
C SER A 44 -13.02 9.20 -1.01
N GLU A 45 -13.46 9.14 -2.27
CA GLU A 45 -14.60 8.33 -2.67
C GLU A 45 -14.24 6.84 -2.69
N ILE A 46 -13.04 6.47 -3.18
CA ILE A 46 -12.55 5.09 -3.08
C ILE A 46 -12.59 4.64 -1.61
N ARG A 47 -12.08 5.47 -0.70
CA ARG A 47 -12.07 5.17 0.74
C ARG A 47 -13.49 5.02 1.31
N LYS A 48 -14.42 5.85 0.89
CA LYS A 48 -15.82 5.79 1.33
C LYS A 48 -16.48 4.48 0.88
N ILE A 49 -16.40 4.15 -0.41
CA ILE A 49 -16.92 2.90 -0.99
C ILE A 49 -16.33 1.70 -0.23
N THR A 50 -14.99 1.63 -0.12
CA THR A 50 -14.30 0.54 0.57
C THR A 50 -14.77 0.38 2.02
N LYS A 51 -14.89 1.48 2.77
CA LYS A 51 -15.33 1.48 4.17
C LYS A 51 -16.79 1.03 4.31
N GLU A 52 -17.64 1.36 3.35
CA GLU A 52 -19.02 0.93 3.33
C GLU A 52 -19.13 -0.58 3.15
N TYR A 53 -18.41 -1.16 2.18
CA TYR A 53 -18.37 -2.62 1.98
C TYR A 53 -17.78 -3.34 3.18
N TRP A 54 -16.69 -2.83 3.76
CA TRP A 54 -16.08 -3.38 4.97
C TRP A 54 -17.06 -3.41 6.16
N ARG A 55 -17.89 -2.37 6.32
CA ARG A 55 -18.90 -2.30 7.41
C ARG A 55 -20.03 -3.31 7.22
N LYS A 56 -20.50 -3.47 5.98
CA LYS A 56 -21.63 -4.34 5.64
C LYS A 56 -21.28 -5.84 5.67
N ASN A 57 -20.00 -6.19 5.54
CA ASN A 57 -19.57 -7.58 5.39
C ASN A 57 -18.66 -8.01 6.55
N GLN A 58 -19.19 -8.81 7.46
CA GLN A 58 -18.44 -9.30 8.63
C GLN A 58 -17.22 -10.15 8.22
N GLU A 59 -17.31 -10.89 7.12
CA GLU A 59 -16.23 -11.73 6.61
C GLU A 59 -14.99 -10.92 6.21
N LEU A 60 -15.15 -9.65 5.79
CA LEU A 60 -14.02 -8.76 5.49
C LEU A 60 -13.19 -8.41 6.73
N LYS A 61 -13.70 -8.66 7.93
CA LYS A 61 -12.97 -8.45 9.18
C LYS A 61 -11.96 -9.55 9.46
N MET A 62 -12.14 -10.73 8.85
CA MET A 62 -11.21 -11.86 8.95
C MET A 62 -10.03 -11.65 7.99
N ALA A 63 -8.80 -11.84 8.49
CA ALA A 63 -7.58 -11.59 7.71
C ALA A 63 -7.58 -12.35 6.38
N GLU A 64 -7.94 -13.63 6.37
CA GLU A 64 -7.89 -14.46 5.16
C GLU A 64 -8.85 -13.99 4.06
N SER A 65 -10.10 -13.69 4.42
CA SER A 65 -11.10 -13.15 3.49
C SER A 65 -10.71 -11.77 2.96
N CYS A 66 -10.24 -10.91 3.87
CA CYS A 66 -9.77 -9.58 3.52
C CYS A 66 -8.60 -9.65 2.52
N PHE A 67 -7.61 -10.53 2.77
CA PHE A 67 -6.48 -10.70 1.85
C PHE A 67 -6.90 -11.21 0.48
N LYS A 68 -7.80 -12.18 0.40
CA LYS A 68 -8.29 -12.71 -0.90
C LYS A 68 -8.91 -11.60 -1.74
N ILE A 69 -9.86 -10.87 -1.16
CA ILE A 69 -10.54 -9.77 -1.86
C ILE A 69 -9.57 -8.65 -2.24
N ALA A 70 -8.67 -8.28 -1.33
CA ALA A 70 -7.66 -7.26 -1.59
C ALA A 70 -6.69 -7.69 -2.70
N GLU A 71 -6.25 -8.96 -2.73
CA GLU A 71 -5.38 -9.50 -3.77
C GLU A 71 -6.08 -9.51 -5.13
N GLU A 72 -7.36 -9.90 -5.20
CA GLU A 72 -8.16 -9.82 -6.42
C GLU A 72 -8.22 -8.40 -6.97
N LEU A 73 -8.54 -7.41 -6.13
CA LEU A 73 -8.58 -6.00 -6.51
C LEU A 73 -7.21 -5.47 -6.94
N ILE A 74 -6.16 -5.75 -6.16
CA ILE A 74 -4.80 -5.25 -6.43
C ILE A 74 -4.23 -5.86 -7.71
N SER A 75 -4.51 -7.13 -7.98
CA SER A 75 -4.01 -7.85 -9.16
C SER A 75 -4.57 -7.35 -10.48
N THR A 76 -5.70 -6.64 -10.48
CA THR A 76 -6.25 -6.00 -11.70
C THR A 76 -5.33 -4.95 -12.30
N LYS A 77 -4.37 -4.42 -11.53
CA LYS A 77 -3.51 -3.29 -11.89
C LYS A 77 -4.24 -2.00 -12.27
N VAL A 78 -5.54 -1.93 -12.01
CA VAL A 78 -6.30 -0.68 -12.09
C VAL A 78 -6.07 0.09 -10.79
N PHE A 79 -5.61 1.32 -10.89
CA PHE A 79 -5.22 2.15 -9.73
C PHE A 79 -6.33 2.22 -8.67
N ASP A 80 -7.57 2.45 -9.09
CA ASP A 80 -8.69 2.61 -8.16
C ASP A 80 -8.96 1.32 -7.38
N ASN A 81 -8.86 0.16 -8.04
CA ASN A 81 -8.97 -1.15 -7.43
C ASN A 81 -7.79 -1.44 -6.51
N GLN A 82 -6.56 -1.11 -6.93
CA GLN A 82 -5.38 -1.25 -6.05
C GLN A 82 -5.55 -0.46 -4.77
N MET A 83 -6.01 0.79 -4.86
CA MET A 83 -6.27 1.62 -3.69
C MET A 83 -7.38 1.05 -2.80
N ALA A 84 -8.47 0.53 -3.38
CA ALA A 84 -9.54 -0.12 -2.63
C ALA A 84 -9.03 -1.36 -1.87
N GLY A 85 -8.27 -2.23 -2.53
CA GLY A 85 -7.64 -3.39 -1.89
C GLY A 85 -6.71 -3.01 -0.74
N ILE A 86 -5.88 -1.97 -0.92
CA ILE A 86 -4.99 -1.44 0.13
C ILE A 86 -5.80 -0.89 1.31
N PHE A 87 -6.89 -0.16 1.07
CA PHE A 87 -7.75 0.35 2.13
C PHE A 87 -8.47 -0.77 2.90
N LEU A 88 -8.91 -1.84 2.22
CA LEU A 88 -9.45 -3.03 2.90
C LEU A 88 -8.41 -3.64 3.86
N LEU A 89 -7.18 -3.84 3.40
CA LEU A 89 -6.08 -4.35 4.24
C LEU A 89 -5.81 -3.42 5.44
N GLY A 90 -5.90 -2.10 5.24
CA GLY A 90 -5.74 -1.11 6.30
C GLY A 90 -6.84 -1.14 7.35
N LEU A 91 -8.07 -1.46 6.96
CA LEU A 91 -9.23 -1.56 7.85
C LEU A 91 -9.24 -2.87 8.67
N CYS A 92 -8.66 -3.96 8.14
CA CYS A 92 -8.67 -5.27 8.78
C CYS A 92 -7.67 -5.35 9.93
N GLN A 93 -8.16 -5.31 11.16
CA GLN A 93 -7.32 -5.33 12.36
C GLN A 93 -6.64 -6.68 12.63
N GLU A 94 -7.16 -7.79 12.08
CA GLU A 94 -6.55 -9.11 12.21
C GLU A 94 -5.25 -9.27 11.41
N ILE A 95 -5.01 -8.39 10.43
CA ILE A 95 -3.76 -8.37 9.66
C ILE A 95 -2.64 -7.84 10.54
N SER A 96 -1.61 -8.64 10.72
CA SER A 96 -0.55 -8.44 11.70
C SER A 96 0.84 -8.78 11.15
N ALA A 97 1.86 -8.83 11.99
CA ALA A 97 3.24 -9.12 11.60
C ALA A 97 3.44 -10.49 10.92
N LYS A 98 2.58 -11.48 11.18
CA LYS A 98 2.62 -12.79 10.49
C LYS A 98 2.32 -12.70 8.99
N ASP A 99 1.60 -11.64 8.58
CA ASP A 99 1.15 -11.44 7.21
C ASP A 99 2.14 -10.63 6.36
N ILE A 100 3.23 -10.15 6.93
CA ILE A 100 4.28 -9.39 6.22
C ILE A 100 4.79 -10.12 4.97
N PRO A 101 5.01 -11.45 4.95
CA PRO A 101 5.41 -12.14 3.73
C PRO A 101 4.38 -12.05 2.59
N ARG A 102 3.08 -12.11 2.89
CA ARG A 102 2.01 -11.92 1.90
C ARG A 102 1.98 -10.49 1.38
N LEU A 103 2.12 -9.50 2.26
CA LEU A 103 2.20 -8.09 1.89
C LEU A 103 3.41 -7.81 1.00
N LYS A 104 4.58 -8.38 1.32
CA LYS A 104 5.76 -8.31 0.46
C LYS A 104 5.47 -8.85 -0.94
N LYS A 105 4.79 -10.01 -1.04
CA LYS A 105 4.40 -10.61 -2.32
C LYS A 105 3.48 -9.69 -3.11
N LEU A 106 2.45 -9.11 -2.49
CA LEU A 106 1.56 -8.14 -3.14
C LEU A 106 2.31 -6.93 -3.70
N ILE A 107 3.21 -6.35 -2.91
CA ILE A 107 4.02 -5.20 -3.31
C ILE A 107 4.90 -5.57 -4.53
N THR A 108 5.59 -6.71 -4.47
CA THR A 108 6.54 -7.08 -5.52
C THR A 108 5.90 -7.51 -6.82
N LEU A 109 4.70 -8.10 -6.80
CA LEU A 109 4.03 -8.62 -7.98
C LEU A 109 3.11 -7.59 -8.68
N TYR A 110 2.47 -6.72 -7.90
CA TYR A 110 1.36 -5.95 -8.43
C TYR A 110 1.51 -4.43 -8.31
N LEU A 111 2.30 -3.91 -7.34
CA LEU A 111 2.44 -2.46 -7.20
C LEU A 111 3.57 -1.96 -8.10
N ASP A 112 3.23 -0.99 -8.95
CA ASP A 112 4.09 -0.47 -10.00
C ASP A 112 4.15 1.06 -10.07
N ASN A 113 3.58 1.73 -9.06
CA ASN A 113 3.60 3.19 -8.96
C ASN A 113 3.78 3.68 -7.52
N TRP A 114 4.28 4.91 -7.39
CA TRP A 114 4.61 5.49 -6.08
C TRP A 114 3.39 5.69 -5.19
N ALA A 115 2.23 6.01 -5.74
CA ALA A 115 1.06 6.35 -4.94
C ALA A 115 0.48 5.12 -4.22
N THR A 116 0.43 3.96 -4.89
CA THR A 116 0.00 2.69 -4.26
C THR A 116 1.04 2.18 -3.26
N CYS A 117 2.35 2.35 -3.55
CA CYS A 117 3.42 2.02 -2.58
C CYS A 117 3.34 2.88 -1.32
N ASP A 118 3.08 4.18 -1.46
CA ASP A 118 2.94 5.09 -0.32
C ASP A 118 1.66 4.82 0.47
N ALA A 119 0.58 4.44 -0.22
CA ALA A 119 -0.67 4.04 0.43
C ALA A 119 -0.49 2.77 1.27
N ILE A 120 0.08 1.69 0.72
CA ILE A 120 0.28 0.45 1.51
C ILE A 120 1.26 0.66 2.66
N SER A 121 2.27 1.52 2.48
CA SER A 121 3.21 1.90 3.53
C SER A 121 2.50 2.55 4.71
N SER A 122 1.59 3.50 4.45
CA SER A 122 0.90 4.28 5.50
C SER A 122 -0.29 3.55 6.10
N GLU A 123 -1.11 2.89 5.28
CA GLU A 123 -2.36 2.28 5.73
C GLU A 123 -2.14 0.91 6.40
N VAL A 124 -1.13 0.17 5.96
CA VAL A 124 -0.95 -1.24 6.37
C VAL A 124 0.37 -1.47 7.10
N ILE A 125 1.51 -1.25 6.44
CA ILE A 125 2.81 -1.65 6.97
C ILE A 125 3.18 -0.84 8.23
N ALA A 126 3.00 0.49 8.19
CA ALA A 126 3.31 1.33 9.34
C ALA A 126 2.42 1.00 10.56
N ARG A 127 1.14 0.66 10.36
CA ARG A 127 0.25 0.21 11.42
C ARG A 127 0.79 -1.08 12.07
N ILE A 128 1.13 -2.08 11.26
CA ILE A 128 1.66 -3.35 11.75
C ILE A 128 2.97 -3.14 12.53
N LEU A 129 3.91 -2.37 11.99
CA LEU A 129 5.23 -2.18 12.60
C LEU A 129 5.19 -1.26 13.83
N ARG A 130 4.22 -0.35 13.95
CA ARG A 130 3.95 0.38 15.18
C ARG A 130 3.55 -0.57 16.31
N ASP A 131 2.66 -1.51 16.02
CA ASP A 131 2.14 -2.45 17.03
C ASP A 131 3.14 -3.59 17.32
N TYR A 132 4.09 -3.83 16.40
CA TYR A 132 5.12 -4.87 16.48
C TYR A 132 6.53 -4.30 16.19
N SER A 133 6.99 -3.32 16.95
CA SER A 133 8.25 -2.58 16.69
C SER A 133 9.49 -3.49 16.59
N LYS A 134 9.52 -4.61 17.31
CA LYS A 134 10.60 -5.63 17.19
C LYS A 134 10.75 -6.22 15.78
N LYS A 135 9.78 -6.04 14.89
CA LYS A 135 9.80 -6.50 13.49
C LYS A 135 10.30 -5.45 12.49
N THR A 136 10.67 -4.27 12.95
CA THR A 136 11.17 -3.17 12.08
C THR A 136 12.43 -3.55 11.29
N GLY A 137 13.20 -4.54 11.75
CA GLY A 137 14.36 -5.08 11.01
C GLY A 137 14.03 -5.55 9.58
N ILE A 138 12.75 -5.85 9.28
CA ILE A 138 12.32 -6.19 7.92
C ILE A 138 12.56 -5.04 6.92
N LEU A 139 12.50 -3.79 7.36
CA LEU A 139 12.71 -2.60 6.54
C LEU A 139 14.12 -2.57 5.94
N TYR A 140 15.14 -3.05 6.67
CA TYR A 140 16.50 -3.14 6.17
C TYR A 140 16.61 -4.12 4.99
N SER A 141 15.98 -5.29 5.11
CA SER A 141 15.97 -6.28 4.03
C SER A 141 15.18 -5.80 2.81
N TRP A 142 14.12 -5.01 3.03
CA TRP A 142 13.34 -4.42 1.94
C TRP A 142 14.10 -3.30 1.23
N ALA A 143 14.85 -2.47 1.96
CA ALA A 143 15.69 -1.43 1.40
C ALA A 143 16.83 -1.97 0.51
N GLN A 144 17.24 -3.24 0.71
CA GLN A 144 18.24 -3.94 -0.10
C GLN A 144 17.63 -4.79 -1.24
N SER A 145 16.32 -4.75 -1.42
CA SER A 145 15.63 -5.55 -2.44
C SER A 145 15.99 -5.10 -3.86
N GLN A 146 16.02 -6.04 -4.81
CA GLN A 146 16.10 -5.72 -6.24
C GLN A 146 14.83 -4.98 -6.74
N ASN A 147 13.68 -5.17 -6.10
CA ASN A 147 12.45 -4.48 -6.46
C ASN A 147 12.43 -3.06 -5.90
N LYS A 148 12.42 -2.05 -6.79
CA LYS A 148 12.44 -0.63 -6.42
C LYS A 148 11.23 -0.19 -5.59
N TRP A 149 10.08 -0.79 -5.83
CA TRP A 149 8.85 -0.46 -5.09
C TRP A 149 8.91 -0.95 -3.64
N LEU A 150 9.55 -2.10 -3.42
CA LEU A 150 9.78 -2.61 -2.07
C LEU A 150 10.81 -1.73 -1.33
N ARG A 151 11.89 -1.28 -2.02
CA ARG A 151 12.83 -0.32 -1.43
C ARG A 151 12.15 1.00 -1.07
N ARG A 152 11.29 1.53 -1.96
CA ARG A 152 10.49 2.72 -1.66
C ARG A 152 9.56 2.50 -0.47
N THR A 153 8.86 1.37 -0.43
CA THR A 153 7.96 1.02 0.69
C THR A 153 8.69 1.02 2.03
N ALA A 154 9.92 0.49 2.09
CA ALA A 154 10.73 0.52 3.31
C ALA A 154 10.96 1.96 3.82
N LEU A 155 11.41 2.86 2.93
CA LEU A 155 11.69 4.25 3.27
C LEU A 155 10.42 5.01 3.69
N VAL A 156 9.35 4.90 2.90
CA VAL A 156 8.09 5.59 3.20
C VAL A 156 7.45 5.06 4.48
N THR A 157 7.50 3.75 4.72
CA THR A 157 7.03 3.19 6.00
C THR A 157 7.79 3.79 7.17
N THR A 158 9.11 3.93 7.07
CA THR A 158 9.93 4.55 8.13
C THR A 158 9.50 5.99 8.39
N ILE A 159 9.25 6.79 7.34
CA ILE A 159 8.71 8.16 7.50
C ILE A 159 7.39 8.14 8.28
N LYS A 160 6.49 7.18 8.00
CA LYS A 160 5.19 7.07 8.67
C LYS A 160 5.27 6.56 10.11
N LEU A 161 6.41 6.01 10.51
CA LEU A 161 6.68 5.56 11.88
C LEU A 161 7.32 6.64 12.76
N LYS A 162 7.67 7.81 12.21
CA LYS A 162 8.19 8.94 12.99
C LYS A 162 7.28 9.23 14.19
N ASP A 163 7.86 9.44 15.36
CA ASP A 163 7.18 9.70 16.64
C ASP A 163 6.20 8.59 17.11
N LYS A 164 6.29 7.39 16.51
CA LYS A 164 5.42 6.26 16.83
C LYS A 164 6.16 5.04 17.38
N ILE A 165 7.48 5.00 17.23
CA ILE A 165 8.37 3.96 17.74
C ILE A 165 9.64 4.58 18.33
N GLU A 166 10.13 3.99 19.41
CA GLU A 166 11.24 4.51 20.20
C GLU A 166 12.56 4.61 19.41
N ASP A 167 12.91 3.58 18.64
CA ASP A 167 14.17 3.49 17.88
C ASP A 167 14.10 4.16 16.49
N TRP A 168 13.16 5.05 16.24
CA TRP A 168 12.91 5.59 14.89
C TRP A 168 14.14 6.24 14.25
N GLU A 169 14.86 7.10 14.97
CA GLU A 169 16.03 7.81 14.45
C GLU A 169 17.16 6.86 14.04
N LYS A 170 17.39 5.81 14.85
CA LYS A 170 18.36 4.76 14.55
C LYS A 170 17.99 4.01 13.28
N ILE A 171 16.71 3.64 13.14
CA ILE A 171 16.20 2.94 11.95
C ILE A 171 16.33 3.83 10.71
N ALA A 172 15.93 5.11 10.82
CA ALA A 172 16.01 6.07 9.72
C ALA A 172 17.45 6.29 9.25
N SER A 173 18.39 6.53 10.18
CA SER A 173 19.81 6.70 9.88
C SER A 173 20.43 5.48 9.22
N GLN A 174 20.09 4.28 9.69
CA GLN A 174 20.59 3.04 9.11
C GLN A 174 20.02 2.78 7.72
N LEU A 175 18.74 3.09 7.47
CA LEU A 175 18.14 2.99 6.14
C LEU A 175 18.74 3.99 5.16
N LEU A 176 19.06 5.22 5.58
CA LEU A 176 19.76 6.18 4.75
C LEU A 176 21.16 5.70 4.36
N SER A 177 21.89 5.07 5.29
CA SER A 177 23.20 4.45 5.01
C SER A 177 23.09 3.31 4.00
N ILE A 178 22.13 2.39 4.19
CA ILE A 178 21.85 1.27 3.26
C ILE A 178 21.51 1.78 1.86
N SER A 179 20.80 2.91 1.76
CA SER A 179 20.33 3.47 0.50
C SER A 179 21.26 4.52 -0.12
N ALA A 180 22.51 4.65 0.36
CA ALA A 180 23.43 5.69 -0.08
C ALA A 180 23.73 5.65 -1.60
N GLU A 181 23.84 4.45 -2.17
CA GLU A 181 24.17 4.20 -3.58
C GLU A 181 22.92 3.97 -4.46
N GLU A 182 21.73 4.37 -4.00
CA GLU A 182 20.47 4.19 -4.76
C GLU A 182 20.51 4.96 -6.09
N LYS A 183 20.08 4.31 -7.18
CA LYS A 183 20.09 4.87 -8.53
C LYS A 183 18.69 5.25 -9.04
N GLU A 184 17.66 4.54 -8.60
CA GLU A 184 16.28 4.74 -9.06
C GLU A 184 15.71 6.10 -8.60
N PRO A 185 15.29 7.00 -9.53
CA PRO A 185 14.83 8.35 -9.17
C PRO A 185 13.65 8.34 -8.20
N ILE A 186 12.74 7.36 -8.33
CA ILE A 186 11.56 7.27 -7.50
C ILE A 186 11.89 6.87 -6.05
N VAL A 187 12.96 6.11 -5.84
CA VAL A 187 13.46 5.76 -4.51
C VAL A 187 14.27 6.90 -3.93
N LYS A 188 15.09 7.59 -4.74
CA LYS A 188 15.83 8.82 -4.33
C LYS A 188 14.88 9.89 -3.77
N LYS A 189 13.70 10.07 -4.34
CA LYS A 189 12.68 10.97 -3.79
C LYS A 189 12.27 10.57 -2.37
N ALA A 190 12.09 9.28 -2.09
CA ALA A 190 11.76 8.81 -0.75
C ALA A 190 12.93 8.96 0.22
N ILE A 191 14.18 8.77 -0.23
CA ILE A 191 15.40 9.04 0.57
C ILE A 191 15.47 10.52 0.96
N HIS A 192 15.25 11.42 -0.01
CA HIS A 192 15.23 12.85 0.26
C HIS A 192 14.16 13.22 1.29
N TRP A 193 12.97 12.66 1.16
CA TRP A 193 11.89 12.86 2.12
C TRP A 193 12.23 12.31 3.51
N LEU A 194 12.80 11.10 3.61
CA LEU A 194 13.23 10.55 4.90
C LEU A 194 14.31 11.41 5.56
N ARG A 195 15.30 11.89 4.78
CA ARG A 195 16.36 12.78 5.25
C ARG A 195 15.81 14.09 5.82
N GLY A 196 14.81 14.68 5.16
CA GLY A 196 14.15 15.90 5.65
C GLY A 196 13.20 15.66 6.86
N SER A 197 13.04 14.40 7.29
CA SER A 197 12.22 14.03 8.45
C SER A 197 13.06 13.82 9.72
N ILE A 198 14.38 13.67 9.61
CA ILE A 198 15.32 13.61 10.73
C ILE A 198 15.61 15.04 11.20
#